data_c88cd4adbd888f34c593fd7160ff9da8
#
_entry.id   c88cd4adbd888f34c593fd7160ff9da8
#
_cell.length_a   1.000
_cell.length_b   1.000
_cell.length_c   1.000
_cell.angle_alpha   90.00
_cell.angle_beta   90.00
_cell.angle_gamma   90.00
#
_symmetry.space_group_name_H-M   'P 1'
#
loop_
_entity.id
_entity.type
_entity.pdbx_description
1 polymer ?
#
loop_
_entity_poly.entity_id
_entity_poly.type
_entity_poly.pdbx_seq_one_letter_code
_entity_poly.pdbx_strand_id
1 'polypeptide(L)'
;KFTFDEAAMYVSHDKDTRNNHGLMANPETRTARFEMHELAQFSQEIAKTVNEMNVGEVSEPFVMINRQGKEVCAIVKLKARIDGHKATIAEDYQRLKAVVQEKLGEEKLMKWIAQKQKTTYVRINDDWKKCDFKYPGWNIQ
;
A
#
# COMPACT_ATOMS: atom_id res chain seq x y z
N LYS A 1 35.81 2.39 0.78
CA LYS A 1 34.59 3.13 0.35
C LYS A 1 33.40 2.19 0.53
N PHE A 2 32.42 2.60 1.30
CA PHE A 2 31.17 1.84 1.42
C PHE A 2 30.30 2.02 0.18
N THR A 3 29.60 0.97 -0.20
CA THR A 3 28.46 1.08 -1.10
C THR A 3 27.31 1.75 -0.37
N PHE A 4 26.28 2.22 -1.09
CA PHE A 4 25.09 2.80 -0.46
C PHE A 4 24.39 1.82 0.49
N ASP A 5 24.27 0.57 0.09
CA ASP A 5 23.63 -0.51 0.84
C ASP A 5 24.39 -0.82 2.14
N GLU A 6 25.73 -0.84 2.08
CA GLU A 6 26.58 -0.99 3.26
C GLU A 6 26.48 0.22 4.19
N ALA A 7 26.51 1.43 3.63
CA ALA A 7 26.35 2.65 4.41
C ALA A 7 24.99 2.69 5.12
N ALA A 8 23.91 2.29 4.45
CA ALA A 8 22.60 2.18 5.05
C ALA A 8 22.58 1.19 6.21
N MET A 9 23.25 0.03 6.08
CA MET A 9 23.28 -0.98 7.12
C MET A 9 24.10 -0.55 8.35
N TYR A 10 25.26 0.09 8.16
CA TYR A 10 26.21 0.38 9.24
C TYR A 10 26.00 1.77 9.86
N VAL A 11 25.55 2.76 9.10
CA VAL A 11 25.54 4.16 9.52
C VAL A 11 24.13 4.69 9.71
N SER A 12 23.11 4.15 9.01
CA SER A 12 21.73 4.65 9.11
C SER A 12 21.17 4.50 10.52
N HIS A 13 20.48 5.53 10.99
CA HIS A 13 19.71 5.50 12.23
C HIS A 13 18.24 5.08 12.00
N ASP A 14 17.83 4.92 10.75
CA ASP A 14 16.48 4.45 10.42
C ASP A 14 16.34 2.94 10.69
N LYS A 15 15.55 2.61 11.71
CA LYS A 15 15.34 1.22 12.15
C LYS A 15 14.53 0.40 11.14
N ASP A 16 13.70 1.07 10.34
CA ASP A 16 12.78 0.41 9.42
C ASP A 16 13.51 -0.14 8.19
N THR A 17 14.52 0.58 7.71
CA THR A 17 15.25 0.21 6.48
C THR A 17 16.67 -0.29 6.72
N ARG A 18 17.30 0.06 7.84
CA ARG A 18 18.69 -0.30 8.13
C ARG A 18 18.97 -1.80 8.00
N ASN A 19 18.12 -2.63 8.59
CA ASN A 19 18.28 -4.09 8.57
C ASN A 19 17.96 -4.72 7.20
N ASN A 20 17.40 -3.95 6.30
CA ASN A 20 17.09 -4.31 4.91
C ASN A 20 17.98 -3.56 3.92
N HIS A 21 19.22 -3.26 4.30
CA HIS A 21 20.21 -2.57 3.45
C HIS A 21 19.71 -1.24 2.87
N GLY A 22 18.87 -0.52 3.61
CA GLY A 22 18.25 0.73 3.17
C GLY A 22 17.05 0.57 2.24
N LEU A 23 16.64 -0.66 1.92
CA LEU A 23 15.52 -0.90 1.01
C LEU A 23 14.20 -0.59 1.70
N MET A 24 13.48 0.39 1.19
CA MET A 24 12.12 0.71 1.65
C MET A 24 11.13 -0.36 1.17
N ALA A 25 10.25 -0.78 2.06
CA ALA A 25 9.15 -1.68 1.75
C ALA A 25 7.81 -0.95 1.86
N ASN A 26 6.97 -1.11 0.84
CA ASN A 26 5.60 -0.63 0.86
C ASN A 26 4.79 -1.49 1.85
N PRO A 27 4.17 -0.90 2.89
CA PRO A 27 3.47 -1.65 3.92
C PRO A 27 2.22 -2.37 3.39
N GLU A 28 1.60 -1.87 2.33
CA GLU A 28 0.39 -2.46 1.75
C GLU A 28 0.71 -3.63 0.82
N THR A 29 1.67 -3.42 -0.09
CA THR A 29 2.01 -4.43 -1.11
C THR A 29 3.11 -5.39 -0.66
N ARG A 30 3.84 -5.07 0.42
CA ARG A 30 5.02 -5.78 0.94
C ARG A 30 6.13 -5.95 -0.10
N THR A 31 6.15 -5.08 -1.09
CA THR A 31 7.20 -5.03 -2.11
C THR A 31 8.07 -3.80 -1.93
N ALA A 32 9.22 -3.75 -2.59
CA ALA A 32 10.08 -2.56 -2.62
C ALA A 32 9.70 -1.59 -3.75
N ARG A 33 8.47 -1.69 -4.24
CA ARG A 33 7.93 -0.85 -5.32
C ARG A 33 6.87 0.08 -4.77
N PHE A 34 6.91 1.34 -5.21
CA PHE A 34 5.95 2.36 -4.85
C PHE A 34 5.43 3.03 -6.11
N GLU A 35 4.15 3.31 -6.16
CA GLU A 35 3.61 4.30 -7.07
C GLU A 35 3.93 5.69 -6.54
N MET A 36 4.04 6.71 -7.41
CA MET A 36 4.43 8.06 -6.97
C MET A 36 3.46 8.65 -5.95
N HIS A 37 2.16 8.36 -6.08
CA HIS A 37 1.18 8.84 -5.10
C HIS A 37 1.33 8.14 -3.72
N GLU A 38 1.66 6.84 -3.69
CA GLU A 38 1.92 6.10 -2.45
C GLU A 38 3.19 6.64 -1.77
N LEU A 39 4.23 6.91 -2.57
CA LEU A 39 5.46 7.50 -2.06
C LEU A 39 5.23 8.91 -1.49
N ALA A 40 4.37 9.72 -2.12
CA ALA A 40 3.99 11.04 -1.64
C ALA A 40 3.15 10.99 -0.35
N GLN A 41 2.33 9.96 -0.16
CA GLN A 41 1.63 9.72 1.12
C GLN A 41 2.59 9.30 2.23
N PHE A 42 3.66 8.61 1.88
CA PHE A 42 4.70 8.21 2.83
C PHE A 42 5.58 9.41 3.25
N SER A 43 6.12 10.16 2.30
CA SER A 43 6.85 11.42 2.48
C SER A 43 6.84 12.21 1.17
N GLN A 44 6.38 13.44 1.25
CA GLN A 44 6.37 14.35 0.11
C GLN A 44 7.79 14.73 -0.31
N GLU A 45 8.70 14.86 0.65
CA GLU A 45 10.10 15.20 0.42
C GLU A 45 10.81 14.09 -0.36
N ILE A 46 10.61 12.82 0.04
CA ILE A 46 11.15 11.67 -0.69
C ILE A 46 10.58 11.61 -2.10
N ALA A 47 9.26 11.76 -2.25
CA ALA A 47 8.61 11.70 -3.57
C ALA A 47 9.12 12.79 -4.51
N LYS A 48 9.27 14.02 -4.02
CA LYS A 48 9.83 15.13 -4.78
C LYS A 48 11.26 14.84 -5.22
N THR A 49 12.13 14.44 -4.28
CA THR A 49 13.52 14.11 -4.57
C THR A 49 13.64 12.98 -5.59
N VAL A 50 12.91 11.87 -5.39
CA VAL A 50 12.93 10.72 -6.31
C VAL A 50 12.42 11.08 -7.70
N ASN A 51 11.44 11.98 -7.81
CA ASN A 51 10.90 12.40 -9.11
C ASN A 51 11.97 13.07 -10.01
N GLU A 52 12.90 13.78 -9.41
CA GLU A 52 13.98 14.52 -10.09
C GLU A 52 15.22 13.65 -10.37
N MET A 53 15.32 12.46 -9.75
CA MET A 53 16.51 11.59 -9.84
C MET A 53 16.51 10.66 -11.05
N ASN A 54 17.69 10.30 -11.51
CA ASN A 54 17.91 9.23 -12.48
C ASN A 54 18.10 7.88 -11.79
N VAL A 55 17.85 6.78 -12.50
CA VAL A 55 18.06 5.42 -11.99
C VAL A 55 19.54 5.21 -11.65
N GLY A 56 19.79 4.69 -10.46
CA GLY A 56 21.14 4.48 -9.92
C GLY A 56 21.73 5.67 -9.17
N GLU A 57 21.09 6.83 -9.25
CA GLU A 57 21.54 8.06 -8.60
C GLU A 57 21.30 8.02 -7.09
N VAL A 58 22.17 8.72 -6.34
CA VAL A 58 22.02 8.98 -4.90
C VAL A 58 21.76 10.46 -4.74
N SER A 59 20.74 10.81 -3.97
CA SER A 59 20.35 12.21 -3.75
C SER A 59 21.39 12.97 -2.93
N GLU A 60 21.37 14.30 -3.04
CA GLU A 60 21.91 15.16 -2.01
C GLU A 60 21.17 14.97 -0.68
N PRO A 61 21.80 15.27 0.46
CA PRO A 61 21.11 15.24 1.75
C PRO A 61 19.95 16.23 1.80
N PHE A 62 18.79 15.79 2.28
CA PHE A 62 17.64 16.64 2.48
C PHE A 62 16.99 16.39 3.85
N VAL A 63 16.23 17.36 4.34
CA VAL A 63 15.50 17.25 5.60
C VAL A 63 14.10 16.73 5.33
N MET A 64 13.68 15.76 6.13
CA MET A 64 12.32 15.22 6.12
C MET A 64 11.81 14.96 7.53
N ILE A 65 10.50 14.80 7.67
CA ILE A 65 9.88 14.37 8.91
C ILE A 65 9.68 12.84 8.85
N ASN A 66 10.25 12.13 9.84
CA ASN A 66 10.07 10.69 9.93
C ASN A 66 8.68 10.30 10.48
N ARG A 67 8.35 9.00 10.47
CA ARG A 67 7.08 8.48 11.02
C ARG A 67 6.84 8.80 12.49
N GLN A 68 7.86 9.19 13.23
CA GLN A 68 7.79 9.57 14.65
C GLN A 68 7.60 11.08 14.83
N GLY A 69 7.42 11.83 13.75
CA GLY A 69 7.26 13.30 13.78
C GLY A 69 8.55 14.08 14.04
N LYS A 70 9.73 13.46 13.87
CA LYS A 70 11.03 14.12 14.08
C LYS A 70 11.65 14.50 12.75
N GLU A 71 12.27 15.68 12.72
CA GLU A 71 13.14 16.08 11.63
C GLU A 71 14.39 15.20 11.60
N VAL A 72 14.67 14.68 10.42
CA VAL A 72 15.86 13.86 10.14
C VAL A 72 16.48 14.28 8.80
N CYS A 73 17.79 14.14 8.71
CA CYS A 73 18.49 14.27 7.45
C CYS A 73 18.49 12.91 6.75
N ALA A 74 18.04 12.89 5.50
CA ALA A 74 17.95 11.68 4.70
C ALA A 74 18.71 11.81 3.40
N ILE A 75 19.19 10.68 2.89
CA ILE A 75 19.66 10.46 1.52
C ILE A 75 18.90 9.28 0.95
N VAL A 76 18.57 9.32 -0.33
CA VAL A 76 17.88 8.22 -1.02
C VAL A 76 18.64 7.82 -2.26
N LYS A 77 18.50 6.56 -2.66
CA LYS A 77 19.02 6.03 -3.92
C LYS A 77 17.87 5.47 -4.74
N LEU A 78 17.71 5.94 -5.96
CA LEU A 78 16.74 5.39 -6.89
C LEU A 78 17.30 4.13 -7.54
N LYS A 79 16.79 2.96 -7.14
CA LYS A 79 17.30 1.67 -7.60
C LYS A 79 16.76 1.29 -8.99
N ALA A 80 15.50 1.58 -9.25
CA ALA A 80 14.84 1.32 -10.52
C ALA A 80 13.64 2.26 -10.70
N ARG A 81 13.30 2.55 -11.95
CA ARG A 81 12.06 3.23 -12.35
C ARG A 81 11.36 2.36 -13.36
N ILE A 82 10.09 2.14 -13.15
CA ILE A 82 9.24 1.37 -14.06
C ILE A 82 8.23 2.36 -14.63
N ASP A 83 8.25 2.54 -15.92
CA ASP A 83 7.27 3.40 -16.59
C ASP A 83 5.87 2.79 -16.49
N GLY A 84 4.86 3.66 -16.42
CA GLY A 84 3.49 3.22 -16.40
C GLY A 84 3.16 2.43 -17.67
N HIS A 85 2.63 1.24 -17.51
CA HIS A 85 2.22 0.38 -18.62
C HIS A 85 0.81 -0.18 -18.37
N LYS A 86 0.16 -0.57 -19.43
CA LYS A 86 -1.12 -1.28 -19.32
C LYS A 86 -0.85 -2.65 -18.73
N ALA A 87 -1.55 -2.98 -17.64
CA ALA A 87 -1.36 -4.25 -16.93
C ALA A 87 -1.48 -5.45 -17.86
N THR A 88 -0.50 -6.34 -17.79
CA THR A 88 -0.46 -7.59 -18.55
C THR A 88 -0.40 -8.80 -17.62
N ILE A 89 -0.91 -9.95 -18.08
CA ILE A 89 -0.88 -11.18 -17.30
C ILE A 89 0.58 -11.63 -17.06
N ALA A 90 1.48 -11.37 -18.00
CA ALA A 90 2.87 -11.81 -17.90
C ALA A 90 3.65 -11.05 -16.81
N GLU A 91 3.40 -9.76 -16.66
CA GLU A 91 4.19 -8.88 -15.78
C GLU A 91 3.48 -8.59 -14.45
N ASP A 92 2.13 -8.53 -14.47
CA ASP A 92 1.31 -8.12 -13.32
C ASP A 92 0.47 -9.25 -12.73
N TYR A 93 0.77 -10.50 -13.04
CA TYR A 93 -0.06 -11.65 -12.65
C TYR A 93 -0.48 -11.63 -11.18
N GLN A 94 0.44 -11.38 -10.26
CA GLN A 94 0.14 -11.42 -8.82
C GLN A 94 -0.82 -10.29 -8.41
N ARG A 95 -0.65 -9.11 -8.98
CA ARG A 95 -1.53 -7.95 -8.74
C ARG A 95 -2.92 -8.20 -9.30
N LEU A 96 -3.01 -8.64 -10.54
CA LEU A 96 -4.28 -9.00 -11.20
C LEU A 96 -4.99 -10.13 -10.46
N LYS A 97 -4.25 -11.17 -10.05
CA LYS A 97 -4.78 -12.27 -9.25
C LYS A 97 -5.38 -11.78 -7.94
N ALA A 98 -4.70 -10.90 -7.21
CA ALA A 98 -5.21 -10.34 -5.94
C ALA A 98 -6.53 -9.61 -6.14
N VAL A 99 -6.62 -8.72 -7.14
CA VAL A 99 -7.84 -7.97 -7.47
C VAL A 99 -8.99 -8.91 -7.85
N VAL A 100 -8.72 -9.93 -8.66
CA VAL A 100 -9.74 -10.92 -9.04
C VAL A 100 -10.19 -11.75 -7.85
N GLN A 101 -9.27 -12.16 -6.98
CA GLN A 101 -9.61 -12.94 -5.78
C GLN A 101 -10.46 -12.13 -4.81
N GLU A 102 -10.17 -10.86 -4.60
CA GLU A 102 -10.97 -9.95 -3.78
C GLU A 102 -12.38 -9.86 -4.32
N LYS A 103 -12.54 -9.54 -5.62
CA LYS A 103 -13.85 -9.44 -6.28
C LYS A 103 -14.66 -10.74 -6.19
N LEU A 104 -14.03 -11.87 -6.48
CA LEU A 104 -14.69 -13.19 -6.35
C LEU A 104 -15.06 -13.52 -4.91
N GLY A 105 -14.24 -13.08 -3.94
CA GLY A 105 -14.53 -13.21 -2.52
C GLY A 105 -15.77 -12.43 -2.11
N GLU A 106 -15.88 -11.16 -2.54
CA GLU A 106 -17.05 -10.34 -2.31
C GLU A 106 -18.31 -10.93 -2.95
N GLU A 107 -18.23 -11.36 -4.21
CA GLU A 107 -19.36 -12.00 -4.88
C GLU A 107 -19.85 -13.27 -4.16
N LYS A 108 -18.92 -14.11 -3.69
CA LYS A 108 -19.24 -15.30 -2.89
C LYS A 108 -19.88 -14.93 -1.55
N LEU A 109 -19.34 -13.92 -0.88
CA LEU A 109 -19.90 -13.42 0.38
C LEU A 109 -21.33 -12.92 0.19
N MET A 110 -21.59 -12.13 -0.84
CA MET A 110 -22.91 -11.62 -1.16
C MET A 110 -23.91 -12.75 -1.46
N LYS A 111 -23.50 -13.75 -2.24
CA LYS A 111 -24.34 -14.95 -2.51
C LYS A 111 -24.64 -15.72 -1.23
N TRP A 112 -23.64 -15.89 -0.37
CA TRP A 112 -23.82 -16.58 0.92
C TRP A 112 -24.77 -15.81 1.84
N ILE A 113 -24.61 -14.47 1.95
CA ILE A 113 -25.51 -13.62 2.72
C ILE A 113 -26.95 -13.77 2.21
N ALA A 114 -27.16 -13.66 0.90
CA ALA A 114 -28.50 -13.81 0.30
C ALA A 114 -29.14 -15.18 0.56
N GLN A 115 -28.35 -16.25 0.64
CA GLN A 115 -28.85 -17.56 1.04
C GLN A 115 -29.21 -17.60 2.54
N LYS A 116 -28.34 -17.03 3.39
CA LYS A 116 -28.58 -17.01 4.84
C LYS A 116 -29.78 -16.14 5.21
N GLN A 117 -30.02 -15.04 4.54
CA GLN A 117 -31.19 -14.20 4.73
C GLN A 117 -32.53 -14.99 4.59
N LYS A 118 -32.57 -16.00 3.69
CA LYS A 118 -33.75 -16.82 3.47
C LYS A 118 -34.04 -17.81 4.61
N THR A 119 -33.04 -18.17 5.38
CA THR A 119 -33.10 -19.24 6.40
C THR A 119 -32.86 -18.74 7.82
N THR A 120 -32.47 -17.49 7.98
CA THR A 120 -32.14 -16.91 9.29
C THR A 120 -33.24 -15.94 9.72
N TYR A 121 -33.84 -16.19 10.88
CA TYR A 121 -34.79 -15.24 11.47
C TYR A 121 -34.02 -14.03 12.02
N VAL A 122 -34.34 -12.84 11.53
CA VAL A 122 -33.79 -11.57 12.00
C VAL A 122 -34.95 -10.65 12.38
N ARG A 123 -34.91 -10.12 13.61
CA ARG A 123 -35.82 -9.08 14.06
C ARG A 123 -35.08 -7.76 14.19
N ILE A 124 -35.52 -6.79 13.42
CA ILE A 124 -34.98 -5.41 13.47
C ILE A 124 -36.05 -4.54 14.14
N ASN A 125 -35.64 -3.74 15.14
CA ASN A 125 -36.54 -2.79 15.77
C ASN A 125 -37.00 -1.75 14.75
N ASP A 126 -38.24 -1.26 14.91
CA ASP A 126 -38.88 -0.38 13.95
C ASP A 126 -38.11 0.93 13.70
N ASP A 127 -37.44 1.44 14.73
CA ASP A 127 -36.60 2.63 14.64
C ASP A 127 -35.44 2.50 13.66
N TRP A 128 -34.94 1.27 13.45
CA TRP A 128 -33.78 0.97 12.62
C TRP A 128 -34.17 0.41 11.24
N LYS A 129 -35.41 0.14 10.97
CA LYS A 129 -35.87 -0.41 9.67
C LYS A 129 -35.62 0.54 8.49
N LYS A 130 -35.53 1.84 8.76
CA LYS A 130 -35.29 2.88 7.74
C LYS A 130 -33.82 3.18 7.49
N CYS A 131 -32.89 2.49 8.17
CA CYS A 131 -31.47 2.69 7.97
C CYS A 131 -31.00 2.03 6.67
N ASP A 132 -30.03 2.68 6.03
CA ASP A 132 -29.30 2.12 4.89
C ASP A 132 -28.33 1.04 5.39
N PHE A 133 -28.67 -0.22 5.18
CA PHE A 133 -27.79 -1.33 5.53
C PHE A 133 -26.80 -1.61 4.40
N LYS A 134 -25.55 -1.83 4.77
CA LYS A 134 -24.48 -2.22 3.81
C LYS A 134 -24.88 -3.45 2.97
N TYR A 135 -25.68 -4.34 3.54
CA TYR A 135 -26.20 -5.52 2.86
C TYR A 135 -27.75 -5.47 2.89
N PRO A 136 -28.40 -5.17 1.74
CA PRO A 136 -29.86 -5.10 1.67
C PRO A 136 -30.50 -6.50 1.83
N GLY A 137 -31.80 -6.53 2.13
CA GLY A 137 -32.56 -7.77 2.19
C GLY A 137 -32.79 -8.38 3.60
N TRP A 138 -32.33 -7.69 4.66
CA TRP A 138 -32.62 -8.08 6.05
C TRP A 138 -33.98 -7.63 6.55
N ASN A 139 -34.63 -6.69 5.86
CA ASN A 139 -35.99 -6.25 6.14
C ASN A 139 -36.99 -7.19 5.41
N ILE A 140 -37.10 -8.42 5.87
CA ILE A 140 -38.17 -9.30 5.40
C ILE A 140 -39.41 -9.02 6.29
N GLN A 141 -40.46 -8.58 5.64
CA GLN A 141 -41.79 -8.40 6.26
C GLN A 141 -42.36 -9.72 6.73
#